data_02f3e93748056bb60276eaa2094b4646
#
_entry.id   02f3e93748056bb60276eaa2094b4646
#
_cell.length_a   1.000
_cell.length_b   1.000
_cell.length_c   1.000
_cell.angle_alpha   90.00
_cell.angle_beta   90.00
_cell.angle_gamma   90.00
#
_symmetry.space_group_name_H-M   'P 1'
#
loop_
_entity.id
_entity.type
_entity.pdbx_description
1 polymer ?
#
loop_
_entity_poly.entity_id
_entity_poly.type
_entity_poly.pdbx_seq_one_letter_code
_entity_poly.pdbx_strand_id
1 'polypeptide(L)'
;VKLLRRIALPEGAISVTLPPAVSANRYWSSRIVTPKGGKPFVSTYVSSEAKAYKESVAWLMLQAGVRKPFPGRVAAHIAVYPHRPLDYRKRMREDPLYWADTVQRLDLGNNRKTIEDALNGIAYTDDKCIWMDGGEVMEPDGREACVVLTLWPLVLTSPQATLMQPDKPKAIQAPPPPRQPVLAPIYADDGSTLPF
;
A
#
# COMPACT_ATOMS: atom_id res chain seq x y z
N VAL A 1 3.46 -8.91 28.78
CA VAL A 1 3.67 -7.61 28.11
C VAL A 1 4.72 -7.83 27.05
N LYS A 2 4.29 -8.03 25.78
CA LYS A 2 5.21 -8.04 24.65
C LYS A 2 5.80 -6.64 24.52
N LEU A 3 7.06 -6.48 24.88
CA LEU A 3 7.82 -5.27 24.57
C LEU A 3 7.85 -5.16 23.03
N LEU A 4 6.98 -4.29 22.50
CA LEU A 4 7.09 -3.86 21.14
C LEU A 4 8.47 -3.22 20.98
N ARG A 5 9.32 -3.82 20.17
CA ARG A 5 10.60 -3.21 19.77
C ARG A 5 10.25 -1.82 19.22
N ARG A 6 10.64 -0.78 19.94
CA ARG A 6 10.71 0.57 19.36
C ARG A 6 11.70 0.49 18.21
N ILE A 7 11.17 0.30 17.02
CA ILE A 7 11.97 0.45 15.80
C ILE A 7 12.36 1.93 15.81
N ALA A 8 13.65 2.20 15.82
CA ALA A 8 14.13 3.57 15.67
C ALA A 8 13.55 4.13 14.37
N LEU A 9 12.87 5.28 14.47
CA LEU A 9 12.29 5.91 13.29
C LEU A 9 13.42 6.28 12.33
N PRO A 10 13.28 6.02 11.03
CA PRO A 10 14.25 6.44 10.04
C PRO A 10 14.47 7.95 10.06
N GLU A 11 15.62 8.41 9.60
CA GLU A 11 15.88 9.84 9.47
C GLU A 11 14.84 10.50 8.56
N GLY A 12 14.33 11.65 9.00
CA GLY A 12 13.25 12.37 8.31
C GLY A 12 11.86 11.76 8.46
N ALA A 13 11.70 10.76 9.34
CA ALA A 13 10.38 10.18 9.60
C ALA A 13 9.50 11.14 10.40
N ILE A 14 8.23 11.19 10.00
CA ILE A 14 7.17 11.95 10.67
C ILE A 14 6.16 10.96 11.21
N SER A 15 5.82 11.08 12.49
CA SER A 15 4.77 10.28 13.12
C SER A 15 3.63 11.16 13.58
N VAL A 16 2.41 10.80 13.19
CA VAL A 16 1.19 11.58 13.46
C VAL A 16 0.11 10.66 13.99
N THR A 17 -0.58 11.08 15.05
CA THR A 17 -1.77 10.39 15.54
C THR A 17 -2.99 10.93 14.82
N LEU A 18 -3.68 10.06 14.11
CA LEU A 18 -4.88 10.33 13.34
C LEU A 18 -6.12 9.80 14.09
N PRO A 19 -7.30 10.39 13.90
CA PRO A 19 -8.55 9.78 14.35
C PRO A 19 -8.77 8.44 13.63
N PRO A 20 -9.68 7.59 14.15
CA PRO A 20 -10.05 6.34 13.48
C PRO A 20 -10.47 6.59 12.04
N ALA A 21 -9.97 5.75 11.12
CA ALA A 21 -10.28 5.89 9.71
C ALA A 21 -11.78 5.65 9.44
N VAL A 22 -12.31 6.35 8.44
CA VAL A 22 -13.64 6.10 7.91
C VAL A 22 -13.63 4.78 7.14
N SER A 23 -14.65 3.92 7.35
CA SER A 23 -14.76 2.68 6.60
C SER A 23 -14.78 2.96 5.08
N ALA A 24 -14.07 2.16 4.28
CA ALA A 24 -14.08 2.27 2.83
C ALA A 24 -15.50 2.22 2.23
N ASN A 25 -16.41 1.46 2.86
CA ASN A 25 -17.82 1.40 2.47
C ASN A 25 -18.57 2.72 2.73
N ARG A 26 -18.15 3.53 3.68
CA ARG A 26 -18.72 4.85 4.00
C ARG A 26 -17.97 6.00 3.34
N TYR A 27 -16.81 5.70 2.77
CA TYR A 27 -15.99 6.70 2.07
C TYR A 27 -16.68 7.21 0.81
N TRP A 28 -17.35 6.33 0.09
CA TRP A 28 -18.06 6.66 -1.13
C TRP A 28 -19.57 6.68 -0.91
N SER A 29 -20.23 7.65 -1.51
CA SER A 29 -21.68 7.76 -1.59
C SER A 29 -22.10 7.80 -3.05
N SER A 30 -23.31 7.29 -3.33
CA SER A 30 -23.85 7.28 -4.70
C SER A 30 -25.23 7.93 -4.72
N ARG A 31 -25.50 8.65 -5.79
CA ARG A 31 -26.83 9.21 -6.07
C ARG A 31 -27.21 8.99 -7.52
N ILE A 32 -28.50 8.83 -7.76
CA ILE A 32 -29.05 8.84 -9.12
C ILE A 32 -29.16 10.30 -9.56
N VAL A 33 -28.57 10.62 -10.70
CA VAL A 33 -28.66 11.93 -11.34
C VAL A 33 -29.45 11.76 -12.63
N THR A 34 -30.54 12.53 -12.78
CA THR A 34 -31.34 12.57 -14.01
C THR A 34 -31.11 13.92 -14.66
N PRO A 35 -30.27 14.03 -15.69
CA PRO A 35 -30.07 15.27 -16.42
C PRO A 35 -31.36 15.62 -17.20
N LYS A 36 -31.57 16.91 -17.41
CA LYS A 36 -32.77 17.40 -18.18
C LYS A 36 -32.67 16.86 -19.61
N GLY A 37 -33.60 15.96 -19.98
CA GLY A 37 -33.65 15.31 -21.30
C GLY A 37 -32.68 14.12 -21.50
N GLY A 38 -31.98 13.66 -20.47
CA GLY A 38 -31.08 12.53 -20.51
C GLY A 38 -31.57 11.31 -19.72
N LYS A 39 -30.87 10.19 -19.90
CA LYS A 39 -31.14 8.98 -19.10
C LYS A 39 -30.54 9.12 -17.70
N PRO A 40 -31.19 8.57 -16.66
CA PRO A 40 -30.65 8.57 -15.31
C PRO A 40 -29.34 7.73 -15.25
N PHE A 41 -28.36 8.23 -14.50
CA PHE A 41 -27.12 7.51 -14.23
C PHE A 41 -26.73 7.60 -12.75
N VAL A 42 -25.94 6.66 -12.27
CA VAL A 42 -25.42 6.66 -10.89
C VAL A 42 -24.14 7.50 -10.85
N SER A 43 -24.15 8.56 -10.04
CA SER A 43 -22.97 9.38 -9.76
C SER A 43 -22.41 8.99 -8.39
N THR A 44 -21.14 8.56 -8.35
CA THR A 44 -20.43 8.25 -7.12
C THR A 44 -19.56 9.45 -6.73
N TYR A 45 -19.57 9.78 -5.45
CA TYR A 45 -18.82 10.92 -4.92
C TYR A 45 -18.30 10.61 -3.50
N VAL A 46 -17.28 11.33 -3.08
CA VAL A 46 -16.72 11.22 -1.72
C VAL A 46 -17.73 11.75 -0.71
N SER A 47 -18.03 10.95 0.31
CA SER A 47 -19.02 11.29 1.35
C SER A 47 -18.57 12.52 2.16
N SER A 48 -19.51 13.18 2.84
CA SER A 48 -19.20 14.30 3.73
C SER A 48 -18.28 13.90 4.88
N GLU A 49 -18.48 12.70 5.42
CA GLU A 49 -17.66 12.12 6.46
C GLU A 49 -16.20 11.91 6.00
N ALA A 50 -16.02 11.38 4.80
CA ALA A 50 -14.68 11.19 4.24
C ALA A 50 -13.98 12.52 3.92
N LYS A 51 -14.75 13.55 3.50
CA LYS A 51 -14.19 14.90 3.31
C LYS A 51 -13.73 15.50 4.63
N ALA A 52 -14.56 15.44 5.68
CA ALA A 52 -14.20 15.93 7.01
C ALA A 52 -12.98 15.17 7.59
N TYR A 53 -12.91 13.85 7.34
CA TYR A 53 -11.74 13.06 7.71
C TYR A 53 -10.49 13.54 6.99
N LYS A 54 -10.56 13.75 5.68
CA LYS A 54 -9.43 14.27 4.88
C LYS A 54 -8.96 15.64 5.36
N GLU A 55 -9.88 16.53 5.71
CA GLU A 55 -9.57 17.86 6.27
C GLU A 55 -8.86 17.73 7.62
N SER A 56 -9.33 16.84 8.49
CA SER A 56 -8.70 16.56 9.79
C SER A 56 -7.28 16.01 9.61
N VAL A 57 -7.09 15.06 8.70
CA VAL A 57 -5.78 14.50 8.36
C VAL A 57 -4.86 15.59 7.84
N ALA A 58 -5.33 16.45 6.91
CA ALA A 58 -4.55 17.54 6.35
C ALA A 58 -4.06 18.52 7.45
N TRP A 59 -4.93 18.87 8.38
CA TRP A 59 -4.60 19.74 9.48
C TRP A 59 -3.55 19.13 10.42
N LEU A 60 -3.73 17.85 10.80
CA LEU A 60 -2.77 17.13 11.64
C LEU A 60 -1.41 16.97 10.97
N MET A 61 -1.39 16.70 9.67
CA MET A 61 -0.14 16.63 8.89
C MET A 61 0.57 17.98 8.84
N LEU A 62 -0.19 19.08 8.68
CA LEU A 62 0.37 20.43 8.71
C LEU A 62 0.98 20.75 10.07
N GLN A 63 0.32 20.40 11.17
CA GLN A 63 0.84 20.55 12.53
C GLN A 63 2.12 19.73 12.76
N ALA A 64 2.21 18.54 12.17
CA ALA A 64 3.40 17.72 12.21
C ALA A 64 4.55 18.25 11.32
N GLY A 65 4.35 19.37 10.63
CA GLY A 65 5.37 20.02 9.81
C GLY A 65 5.35 19.65 8.33
N VAL A 66 4.40 18.84 7.87
CA VAL A 66 4.26 18.50 6.45
C VAL A 66 3.57 19.64 5.72
N ARG A 67 4.34 20.56 5.20
CA ARG A 67 3.86 21.73 4.45
C ARG A 67 3.82 21.52 2.94
N LYS A 68 4.50 20.51 2.46
CA LYS A 68 4.58 20.12 1.05
C LYS A 68 4.65 18.60 0.96
N PRO A 69 4.12 18.00 -0.10
CA PRO A 69 4.29 16.58 -0.35
C PRO A 69 5.77 16.18 -0.35
N PHE A 70 6.07 14.99 0.18
CA PHE A 70 7.42 14.43 0.11
C PHE A 70 7.81 14.27 -1.36
N PRO A 71 9.03 14.65 -1.73
CA PRO A 71 9.53 14.43 -3.08
C PRO A 71 9.87 12.94 -3.28
N GLY A 72 9.37 12.34 -4.35
CA GLY A 72 9.75 10.99 -4.76
C GLY A 72 9.07 9.88 -3.95
N ARG A 73 9.84 8.86 -3.59
CA ARG A 73 9.33 7.63 -2.95
C ARG A 73 9.14 7.81 -1.46
N VAL A 74 8.04 7.27 -0.95
CA VAL A 74 7.67 7.35 0.46
C VAL A 74 7.42 5.95 1.00
N ALA A 75 7.79 5.73 2.24
CA ALA A 75 7.35 4.59 3.02
C ALA A 75 6.28 5.04 4.03
N ALA A 76 5.29 4.19 4.25
CA ALA A 76 4.20 4.40 5.18
C ALA A 76 4.07 3.22 6.14
N HIS A 77 3.81 3.49 7.39
CA HIS A 77 3.45 2.48 8.38
C HIS A 77 2.30 2.99 9.23
N ILE A 78 1.30 2.14 9.46
CA ILE A 78 0.15 2.45 10.31
C ILE A 78 0.08 1.48 11.49
N ALA A 79 -0.11 2.01 12.70
CA ALA A 79 -0.43 1.24 13.89
C ALA A 79 -1.85 1.60 14.35
N VAL A 80 -2.76 0.64 14.26
CA VAL A 80 -4.18 0.85 14.58
C VAL A 80 -4.43 0.50 16.04
N TYR A 81 -4.90 1.46 16.81
CA TYR A 81 -5.30 1.29 18.21
C TYR A 81 -6.83 1.24 18.31
N PRO A 82 -7.43 0.07 18.48
CA PRO A 82 -8.88 -0.04 18.59
C PRO A 82 -9.37 0.45 19.96
N HIS A 83 -10.66 0.79 20.00
CA HIS A 83 -11.30 1.15 21.28
C HIS A 83 -11.30 -0.04 22.23
N ARG A 84 -10.91 0.20 23.49
CA ARG A 84 -11.00 -0.81 24.54
C ARG A 84 -12.46 -1.02 24.98
N PRO A 85 -13.01 -2.23 24.83
CA PRO A 85 -14.38 -2.51 25.26
C PRO A 85 -14.51 -2.44 26.78
N LEU A 86 -15.69 -2.07 27.27
CA LEU A 86 -15.94 -1.94 28.70
C LEU A 86 -15.78 -3.26 29.45
N ASP A 87 -16.07 -4.38 28.81
CA ASP A 87 -15.97 -5.74 29.34
C ASP A 87 -14.58 -6.38 29.15
N TYR A 88 -13.55 -5.59 28.82
CA TYR A 88 -12.20 -6.10 28.53
C TYR A 88 -11.63 -7.01 29.63
N ARG A 89 -11.91 -6.70 30.94
CA ARG A 89 -11.44 -7.51 32.06
C ARG A 89 -12.08 -8.91 32.08
N LYS A 90 -13.33 -9.04 31.63
CA LYS A 90 -14.00 -10.33 31.46
C LYS A 90 -13.35 -11.11 30.35
N ARG A 91 -13.18 -10.50 29.19
CA ARG A 91 -12.55 -11.12 28.00
C ARG A 91 -11.12 -11.58 28.31
N MET A 92 -10.32 -10.77 29.01
CA MET A 92 -8.96 -11.14 29.40
C MET A 92 -8.91 -12.33 30.37
N ARG A 93 -9.94 -12.53 31.21
CA ARG A 93 -10.03 -13.72 32.07
C ARG A 93 -10.44 -14.97 31.31
N GLU A 94 -11.31 -14.81 30.30
CA GLU A 94 -11.78 -15.90 29.45
C GLU A 94 -10.70 -16.35 28.45
N ASP A 95 -10.01 -15.42 27.86
CA ASP A 95 -8.92 -15.68 26.93
C ASP A 95 -7.76 -14.68 27.13
N PRO A 96 -6.79 -15.00 27.99
CA PRO A 96 -5.68 -14.07 28.29
C PRO A 96 -4.77 -13.76 27.12
N LEU A 97 -4.73 -14.61 26.07
CA LEU A 97 -3.81 -14.48 24.96
C LEU A 97 -4.43 -13.78 23.74
N TYR A 98 -5.71 -14.05 23.47
CA TYR A 98 -6.36 -13.62 22.24
C TYR A 98 -7.61 -12.76 22.46
N TRP A 99 -7.86 -12.28 23.68
CA TRP A 99 -9.03 -11.45 23.98
C TRP A 99 -9.17 -10.24 23.04
N ALA A 100 -8.04 -9.66 22.62
CA ALA A 100 -8.03 -8.50 21.73
C ALA A 100 -8.57 -8.83 20.33
N ASP A 101 -8.53 -10.09 19.90
CA ASP A 101 -9.08 -10.53 18.61
C ASP A 101 -10.60 -10.43 18.56
N THR A 102 -11.25 -10.45 19.74
CA THR A 102 -12.70 -10.29 19.86
C THR A 102 -13.15 -8.83 19.78
N VAL A 103 -12.23 -7.87 19.74
CA VAL A 103 -12.54 -6.44 19.69
C VAL A 103 -12.93 -6.04 18.29
N GLN A 104 -14.15 -5.47 18.16
CA GLN A 104 -14.63 -4.98 16.89
C GLN A 104 -13.80 -3.78 16.44
N ARG A 105 -13.26 -3.86 15.22
CA ARG A 105 -12.47 -2.81 14.58
C ARG A 105 -12.61 -2.86 13.08
N LEU A 106 -12.24 -1.77 12.42
CA LEU A 106 -11.95 -1.81 10.99
C LEU A 106 -10.74 -2.71 10.74
N ASP A 107 -10.81 -3.52 9.70
CA ASP A 107 -9.65 -4.30 9.26
C ASP A 107 -8.50 -3.39 8.79
N LEU A 108 -7.29 -3.95 8.82
CA LEU A 108 -6.08 -3.19 8.51
C LEU A 108 -6.06 -2.65 7.06
N GLY A 109 -6.60 -3.44 6.11
CA GLY A 109 -6.68 -3.06 4.71
C GLY A 109 -7.59 -1.86 4.48
N ASN A 110 -8.76 -1.83 5.12
CA ASN A 110 -9.68 -0.70 5.05
C ASN A 110 -9.10 0.57 5.70
N ASN A 111 -8.44 0.43 6.87
CA ASN A 111 -7.75 1.56 7.51
C ASN A 111 -6.70 2.14 6.57
N ARG A 112 -5.82 1.28 6.02
CA ARG A 112 -4.74 1.69 5.13
C ARG A 112 -5.28 2.44 3.91
N LYS A 113 -6.19 1.83 3.17
CA LYS A 113 -6.76 2.44 1.96
C LYS A 113 -7.34 3.83 2.22
N THR A 114 -8.14 3.98 3.27
CA THR A 114 -8.79 5.26 3.60
C THR A 114 -7.76 6.33 3.99
N ILE A 115 -6.72 5.94 4.74
CA ILE A 115 -5.65 6.86 5.14
C ILE A 115 -4.82 7.27 3.92
N GLU A 116 -4.46 6.35 3.05
CA GLU A 116 -3.72 6.62 1.83
C GLU A 116 -4.49 7.58 0.92
N ASP A 117 -5.77 7.36 0.70
CA ASP A 117 -6.65 8.25 -0.06
C ASP A 117 -6.75 9.65 0.59
N ALA A 118 -6.77 9.72 1.93
CA ALA A 118 -6.81 11.00 2.64
C ALA A 118 -5.49 11.78 2.53
N LEU A 119 -4.36 11.09 2.46
CA LEU A 119 -3.01 11.68 2.36
C LEU A 119 -2.65 12.13 0.95
N ASN A 120 -3.38 11.66 -0.05
CA ASN A 120 -3.15 12.01 -1.46
C ASN A 120 -3.32 13.53 -1.68
N GLY A 121 -2.29 14.16 -2.23
CA GLY A 121 -2.17 15.61 -2.39
C GLY A 121 -1.72 16.36 -1.13
N ILE A 122 -1.51 15.68 0.00
CA ILE A 122 -1.07 16.25 1.27
C ILE A 122 0.36 15.79 1.58
N ALA A 123 0.55 14.48 1.76
CA ALA A 123 1.86 13.90 2.07
C ALA A 123 2.63 13.46 0.81
N TYR A 124 1.96 13.13 -0.24
CA TYR A 124 2.51 12.78 -1.56
C TYR A 124 1.55 13.21 -2.66
N THR A 125 2.05 13.31 -3.88
CA THR A 125 1.25 13.78 -5.02
C THR A 125 0.31 12.73 -5.59
N ASP A 126 0.65 11.45 -5.44
CA ASP A 126 -0.08 10.30 -5.98
C ASP A 126 0.28 9.07 -5.14
N ASP A 127 -0.63 8.13 -4.97
CA ASP A 127 -0.42 6.87 -4.24
C ASP A 127 0.73 6.02 -4.80
N LYS A 128 1.06 6.19 -6.08
CA LYS A 128 2.25 5.58 -6.72
C LYS A 128 3.58 5.98 -6.06
N CYS A 129 3.58 7.05 -5.28
CA CYS A 129 4.74 7.44 -4.50
C CYS A 129 5.00 6.51 -3.32
N ILE A 130 4.01 5.72 -2.88
CA ILE A 130 4.16 4.75 -1.80
C ILE A 130 4.86 3.52 -2.35
N TRP A 131 6.09 3.28 -1.91
CA TRP A 131 6.91 2.15 -2.35
C TRP A 131 7.08 1.08 -1.28
N MET A 132 6.84 1.43 -0.06
CA MET A 132 6.82 0.52 1.08
C MET A 132 5.64 0.90 1.95
N ASP A 133 4.78 -0.05 2.22
CA ASP A 133 3.70 0.12 3.16
C ASP A 133 3.69 -1.04 4.17
N GLY A 134 3.21 -0.74 5.35
CA GLY A 134 3.08 -1.73 6.41
C GLY A 134 2.04 -1.31 7.41
N GLY A 135 1.64 -2.24 8.24
CA GLY A 135 0.73 -1.91 9.31
C GLY A 135 0.55 -3.04 10.31
N GLU A 136 0.12 -2.67 11.49
CA GLU A 136 -0.17 -3.58 12.58
C GLU A 136 -1.40 -3.13 13.36
N VAL A 137 -2.04 -4.09 14.02
CA VAL A 137 -3.11 -3.82 14.97
C VAL A 137 -2.56 -3.99 16.36
N MET A 138 -2.73 -2.95 17.16
CA MET A 138 -2.26 -2.90 18.52
C MET A 138 -3.33 -3.41 19.48
N GLU A 139 -2.91 -3.92 20.62
CA GLU A 139 -3.85 -4.24 21.69
C GLU A 139 -4.51 -2.94 22.24
N PRO A 140 -5.82 -2.98 22.55
CA PRO A 140 -6.51 -1.83 23.12
C PRO A 140 -5.92 -1.44 24.47
N ASP A 141 -5.26 -0.31 24.57
CA ASP A 141 -4.54 0.14 25.78
C ASP A 141 -5.34 1.10 26.68
N GLY A 142 -6.58 1.39 26.32
CA GLY A 142 -7.49 2.29 27.06
C GLY A 142 -7.44 3.74 26.63
N ARG A 143 -6.61 4.09 25.67
CA ARG A 143 -6.70 5.37 24.95
C ARG A 143 -7.95 5.40 24.08
N GLU A 144 -8.30 6.59 23.61
CA GLU A 144 -9.26 6.71 22.52
C GLU A 144 -8.75 5.98 21.29
N ALA A 145 -9.68 5.40 20.54
CA ALA A 145 -9.32 4.74 19.27
C ALA A 145 -8.61 5.72 18.35
N CYS A 146 -7.48 5.32 17.80
CA CYS A 146 -6.69 6.16 16.91
C CYS A 146 -5.82 5.31 15.98
N VAL A 147 -5.23 5.98 15.01
CA VAL A 147 -4.21 5.39 14.14
C VAL A 147 -2.94 6.23 14.24
N VAL A 148 -1.83 5.59 14.57
CA VAL A 148 -0.52 6.22 14.49
C VAL A 148 0.04 5.96 13.10
N LEU A 149 0.15 7.02 12.31
CA LEU A 149 0.74 7.01 10.99
C LEU A 149 2.21 7.42 11.09
N THR A 150 3.10 6.66 10.50
CA THR A 150 4.51 7.02 10.35
C THR A 150 4.86 7.04 8.86
N LEU A 151 5.39 8.17 8.42
CA LEU A 151 5.82 8.39 7.03
C LEU A 151 7.30 8.77 7.00
N TRP A 152 8.03 8.28 6.01
CA TRP A 152 9.42 8.71 5.78
C TRP A 152 9.78 8.65 4.29
N PRO A 153 10.64 9.59 3.83
CA PRO A 153 11.13 9.54 2.46
C PRO A 153 12.07 8.36 2.28
N LEU A 154 11.95 7.67 1.16
CA LEU A 154 12.91 6.64 0.75
C LEU A 154 14.01 7.32 -0.07
N VAL A 155 15.17 7.48 0.57
CA VAL A 155 16.35 8.01 -0.10
C VAL A 155 16.89 6.93 -1.05
N LEU A 156 16.87 7.23 -2.35
CA LEU A 156 17.58 6.41 -3.32
C LEU A 156 19.06 6.73 -3.18
N THR A 157 19.80 5.84 -2.56
CA THR A 157 21.26 5.88 -2.67
C THR A 157 21.59 5.71 -4.14
N SER A 158 22.15 6.75 -4.75
CA SER A 158 22.67 6.67 -6.12
C SER A 158 23.53 5.42 -6.23
N PRO A 159 23.39 4.61 -7.27
CA PRO A 159 24.25 3.46 -7.47
C PRO A 159 25.66 3.93 -7.88
N GLN A 160 26.40 4.53 -6.96
CA GLN A 160 27.83 4.80 -7.15
C GLN A 160 28.64 3.53 -7.47
N ALA A 161 28.11 2.37 -7.08
CA ALA A 161 28.73 1.08 -7.36
C ALA A 161 28.76 0.73 -8.86
N THR A 162 27.92 1.31 -9.71
CA THR A 162 27.88 0.96 -11.13
C THR A 162 29.04 1.60 -11.92
N LEU A 163 29.58 2.72 -11.43
CA LEU A 163 30.72 3.39 -12.08
C LEU A 163 32.06 2.69 -11.80
N MET A 164 32.11 1.81 -10.80
CA MET A 164 33.32 1.07 -10.43
C MET A 164 33.23 -0.44 -10.70
N GLN A 165 32.16 -0.94 -11.25
CA GLN A 165 32.14 -2.30 -11.75
C GLN A 165 32.90 -2.32 -13.09
N PRO A 166 34.03 -3.07 -13.19
CA PRO A 166 34.62 -3.27 -14.49
C PRO A 166 33.58 -3.86 -15.41
N ASP A 167 33.49 -3.32 -16.62
CA ASP A 167 32.59 -3.83 -17.65
C ASP A 167 32.62 -5.36 -17.61
N LYS A 168 31.47 -5.98 -17.36
CA LYS A 168 31.38 -7.44 -17.51
C LYS A 168 31.93 -7.77 -18.88
N PRO A 169 32.94 -8.64 -18.99
CA PRO A 169 33.48 -9.01 -20.30
C PRO A 169 32.27 -9.40 -21.16
N LYS A 170 32.11 -8.72 -22.29
CA LYS A 170 31.06 -9.06 -23.28
C LYS A 170 31.18 -10.55 -23.49
N ALA A 171 30.13 -11.29 -23.10
CA ALA A 171 30.09 -12.72 -23.38
C ALA A 171 30.39 -12.89 -24.88
N ILE A 172 31.52 -13.51 -25.18
CA ILE A 172 31.87 -13.87 -26.54
C ILE A 172 30.71 -14.77 -26.98
N GLN A 173 29.87 -14.26 -27.85
CA GLN A 173 28.81 -15.07 -28.42
C GLN A 173 29.48 -16.26 -29.08
N ALA A 174 29.22 -17.45 -28.59
CA ALA A 174 29.67 -18.66 -29.22
C ALA A 174 29.27 -18.60 -30.71
N PRO A 175 30.15 -18.96 -31.63
CA PRO A 175 29.80 -18.98 -33.03
C PRO A 175 28.52 -19.80 -33.22
N PRO A 176 27.61 -19.37 -34.08
CA PRO A 176 26.38 -20.11 -34.33
C PRO A 176 26.73 -21.56 -34.70
N PRO A 177 25.96 -22.55 -34.19
CA PRO A 177 26.22 -23.93 -34.52
C PRO A 177 26.22 -24.12 -36.05
N PRO A 178 27.10 -24.97 -36.59
CA PRO A 178 27.14 -25.22 -38.04
C PRO A 178 25.74 -25.64 -38.52
N ARG A 179 25.30 -25.02 -39.60
CA ARG A 179 24.00 -25.35 -40.18
C ARG A 179 24.02 -26.84 -40.51
N GLN A 180 23.09 -27.57 -39.92
CA GLN A 180 22.88 -28.94 -40.31
C GLN A 180 22.58 -29.03 -41.81
N PRO A 181 23.18 -29.92 -42.55
CA PRO A 181 22.86 -30.07 -43.97
C PRO A 181 21.36 -30.42 -44.07
N VAL A 182 20.66 -29.59 -44.87
CA VAL A 182 19.26 -29.88 -45.21
C VAL A 182 19.30 -31.11 -46.06
N LEU A 183 18.90 -32.24 -45.49
CA LEU A 183 18.73 -33.45 -46.27
C LEU A 183 17.67 -33.19 -47.34
N ALA A 184 18.06 -33.31 -48.61
CA ALA A 184 17.10 -33.21 -49.69
C ALA A 184 16.03 -34.26 -49.52
N PRO A 185 14.77 -33.96 -49.81
CA PRO A 185 13.71 -34.95 -49.72
C PRO A 185 14.00 -36.11 -50.62
N ILE A 186 13.97 -37.33 -50.08
CA ILE A 186 14.10 -38.56 -50.86
C ILE A 186 12.75 -38.79 -51.50
N TYR A 187 12.74 -38.72 -52.83
CA TYR A 187 11.59 -39.09 -53.62
C TYR A 187 11.66 -40.59 -53.90
N ALA A 188 10.56 -41.30 -53.69
CA ALA A 188 10.43 -42.65 -54.24
C ALA A 188 10.28 -42.56 -55.78
N ASP A 189 10.70 -43.63 -56.48
CA ASP A 189 10.64 -43.68 -57.94
C ASP A 189 9.19 -43.54 -58.50
N ASP A 190 8.19 -43.63 -57.63
CA ASP A 190 6.79 -43.46 -57.96
C ASP A 190 6.27 -42.01 -57.79
N GLY A 191 7.13 -41.08 -57.42
CA GLY A 191 6.78 -39.65 -57.22
C GLY A 191 6.03 -39.34 -55.94
N SER A 192 5.94 -40.27 -54.98
CA SER A 192 5.29 -40.02 -53.66
C SER A 192 6.32 -39.68 -52.57
N THR A 193 5.98 -38.72 -51.74
CA THR A 193 6.75 -38.37 -50.52
C THR A 193 6.46 -39.39 -49.40
N LEU A 194 7.49 -40.04 -48.89
CA LEU A 194 7.37 -40.87 -47.72
C LEU A 194 7.27 -39.99 -46.45
N PRO A 195 6.31 -40.23 -45.57
CA PRO A 195 6.28 -39.54 -44.28
C PRO A 195 7.37 -40.09 -43.36
N PHE A 196 8.04 -39.17 -42.71
CA PHE A 196 8.92 -39.49 -41.58
C PHE A 196 8.11 -39.57 -40.30
#